data_2bd02fb535da8a446f819e6ff806b89f
#
_entry.id   2bd02fb535da8a446f819e6ff806b89f
#
_cell.length_a   1.000
_cell.length_b   1.000
_cell.length_c   1.000
_cell.angle_alpha   90.00
_cell.angle_beta   90.00
_cell.angle_gamma   90.00
#
_symmetry.space_group_name_H-M   'P 1'
#
loop_
_entity.id
_entity.type
_entity.pdbx_description
1 polymer ?
#
loop_
_entity_poly.entity_id
_entity_poly.type
_entity_poly.pdbx_seq_one_letter_code
_entity_poly.pdbx_strand_id
1 'polypeptide(L)'
;MKVLLINKSDATGGAAVVTHRLMEALQAQGVDARMLVVERLTDSPSVGLAASRRASKVPFLAERLKIFLANGFNREHLFKVDTASDGLTLWRHPWVKEADVICLNWINQGMLSLRGIERIAAMGKPIVWTMHDMWNATGICHHAGACDGFKQECGNCHLLGKCSAAGDLSHKVWRKKKALYDKVPLHFVAVSRWLEGRCRCSSLMRDADISVIPNAFPFDDFDERPSVEPGEKLRIVMGAARLDDPIKGFPILIEATRQLRERDSELADRLELVTFGSIRNEELFKQLAISHVHHGMINDMQKIKEIYRSCHIVISTSLFETLPGTLIEGLAHGCLAVAFDSGGQRDIIENHLTGYLATIDDDTRQAARSIVKGIIWAVKHIDGAKYGVVTASHGECGHVPPYNISSDTYRSMLEKFSAPSVAKNYISLFEKLLSQTQRTLNK
;
A
#
# COMPACT_ATOMS: atom_id res chain seq x y z
N MET A 1 27.68 -4.94 4.45
CA MET A 1 26.67 -5.58 3.57
C MET A 1 26.19 -4.53 2.58
N LYS A 2 26.23 -4.86 1.28
CA LYS A 2 25.73 -4.02 0.18
C LYS A 2 24.39 -4.53 -0.28
N VAL A 3 23.34 -3.71 -0.16
CA VAL A 3 21.96 -4.05 -0.54
C VAL A 3 21.51 -3.20 -1.71
N LEU A 4 21.05 -3.83 -2.78
CA LEU A 4 20.49 -3.13 -3.93
C LEU A 4 18.98 -3.32 -4.00
N LEU A 5 18.26 -2.22 -3.79
CA LEU A 5 16.81 -2.17 -3.98
C LEU A 5 16.52 -1.86 -5.45
N ILE A 6 15.60 -2.61 -6.07
CA ILE A 6 15.22 -2.43 -7.48
C ILE A 6 13.73 -2.09 -7.53
N ASN A 7 13.40 -0.92 -8.06
CA ASN A 7 12.03 -0.43 -8.20
C ASN A 7 11.87 0.41 -9.47
N LYS A 8 10.66 0.55 -10.00
CA LYS A 8 10.40 1.30 -11.23
C LYS A 8 10.74 2.79 -11.11
N SER A 9 10.37 3.43 -10.01
CA SER A 9 10.61 4.85 -9.70
C SER A 9 11.10 4.99 -8.26
N ASP A 10 11.71 6.10 -7.92
CA ASP A 10 12.13 6.45 -6.55
C ASP A 10 11.10 7.33 -5.81
N ALA A 11 10.12 7.91 -6.52
CA ALA A 11 9.14 8.82 -5.91
C ALA A 11 7.70 8.64 -6.43
N THR A 12 7.49 8.07 -7.63
CA THR A 12 6.14 7.96 -8.21
C THR A 12 5.39 6.75 -7.68
N GLY A 13 4.35 6.98 -6.89
CA GLY A 13 3.45 5.95 -6.35
C GLY A 13 3.91 5.36 -5.02
N GLY A 14 2.98 4.68 -4.33
CA GLY A 14 3.21 4.18 -2.97
C GLY A 14 4.43 3.26 -2.85
N ALA A 15 4.59 2.30 -3.76
CA ALA A 15 5.73 1.38 -3.75
C ALA A 15 7.08 2.10 -3.88
N ALA A 16 7.15 3.18 -4.67
CA ALA A 16 8.37 3.97 -4.84
C ALA A 16 8.75 4.68 -3.54
N VAL A 17 7.80 5.40 -2.94
CA VAL A 17 8.03 6.14 -1.70
C VAL A 17 8.48 5.21 -0.57
N VAL A 18 7.82 4.07 -0.37
CA VAL A 18 8.18 3.17 0.72
C VAL A 18 9.48 2.40 0.45
N THR A 19 9.83 2.15 -0.82
CA THR A 19 11.14 1.57 -1.18
C THR A 19 12.27 2.56 -0.90
N HIS A 20 12.06 3.83 -1.20
CA HIS A 20 13.03 4.89 -0.89
C HIS A 20 13.21 5.03 0.63
N ARG A 21 12.11 5.10 1.40
CA ARG A 21 12.14 5.11 2.87
C ARG A 21 12.87 3.90 3.45
N LEU A 22 12.70 2.71 2.87
CA LEU A 22 13.43 1.51 3.27
C LEU A 22 14.94 1.66 3.00
N MET A 23 15.33 2.21 1.84
CA MET A 23 16.74 2.47 1.55
C MET A 23 17.36 3.39 2.61
N GLU A 24 16.70 4.51 2.92
CA GLU A 24 17.16 5.46 3.94
C GLU A 24 17.22 4.83 5.33
N ALA A 25 16.20 4.03 5.69
CA ALA A 25 16.16 3.31 6.95
C ALA A 25 17.33 2.30 7.10
N LEU A 26 17.66 1.58 6.04
CA LEU A 26 18.81 0.67 6.01
C LEU A 26 20.14 1.44 6.12
N GLN A 27 20.28 2.57 5.44
CA GLN A 27 21.46 3.43 5.52
C GLN A 27 21.66 3.99 6.93
N ALA A 28 20.58 4.41 7.59
CA ALA A 28 20.61 4.87 8.98
C ALA A 28 21.09 3.79 9.98
N GLN A 29 20.99 2.49 9.60
CA GLN A 29 21.51 1.36 10.36
C GLN A 29 22.91 0.90 9.86
N GLY A 30 23.60 1.70 9.05
CA GLY A 30 24.97 1.43 8.58
C GLY A 30 25.08 0.45 7.41
N VAL A 31 23.99 0.13 6.71
CA VAL A 31 24.00 -0.71 5.50
C VAL A 31 24.33 0.14 4.27
N ASP A 32 25.25 -0.31 3.39
CA ASP A 32 25.46 0.30 2.06
C ASP A 32 24.25 -0.06 1.16
N ALA A 33 23.15 0.66 1.35
CA ALA A 33 21.91 0.47 0.59
C ALA A 33 21.84 1.48 -0.56
N ARG A 34 21.53 0.98 -1.75
CA ARG A 34 21.34 1.79 -2.97
C ARG A 34 20.07 1.38 -3.67
N MET A 35 19.50 2.29 -4.44
CA MET A 35 18.26 2.05 -5.19
C MET A 35 18.51 2.22 -6.70
N LEU A 36 18.09 1.23 -7.50
CA LEU A 36 18.19 1.25 -8.97
C LEU A 36 16.79 1.41 -9.56
N VAL A 37 16.60 2.47 -10.35
CA VAL A 37 15.29 2.86 -10.88
C VAL A 37 15.33 3.16 -12.38
N VAL A 38 14.17 3.10 -13.04
CA VAL A 38 13.97 3.59 -14.41
C VAL A 38 13.67 5.08 -14.41
N GLU A 39 12.87 5.54 -13.46
CA GLU A 39 12.46 6.92 -13.29
C GLU A 39 13.08 7.49 -12.02
N ARG A 40 14.13 8.30 -12.19
CA ARG A 40 14.76 9.00 -11.08
C ARG A 40 14.21 10.41 -11.01
N LEU A 41 13.59 10.74 -9.89
CA LEU A 41 12.95 12.03 -9.62
C LEU A 41 13.57 12.75 -8.42
N THR A 42 14.35 12.04 -7.60
CA THR A 42 15.08 12.62 -6.47
C THR A 42 16.55 12.84 -6.83
N ASP A 43 17.20 13.75 -6.11
CA ASP A 43 18.64 14.05 -6.26
C ASP A 43 19.53 13.17 -5.36
N SER A 44 18.95 12.15 -4.71
CA SER A 44 19.70 11.25 -3.83
C SER A 44 20.88 10.60 -4.56
N PRO A 45 22.13 10.69 -4.05
CA PRO A 45 23.29 10.06 -4.66
C PRO A 45 23.23 8.53 -4.59
N SER A 46 22.41 7.98 -3.70
CA SER A 46 22.20 6.54 -3.55
C SER A 46 21.15 5.97 -4.52
N VAL A 47 20.55 6.81 -5.37
CA VAL A 47 19.61 6.40 -6.41
C VAL A 47 20.28 6.48 -7.78
N GLY A 48 20.34 5.36 -8.50
CA GLY A 48 20.93 5.25 -9.84
C GLY A 48 19.91 4.90 -10.91
N LEU A 49 20.20 5.28 -12.15
CA LEU A 49 19.38 4.92 -13.31
C LEU A 49 19.76 3.53 -13.83
N ALA A 50 18.75 2.66 -13.96
CA ALA A 50 18.89 1.31 -14.52
C ALA A 50 19.28 1.28 -16.00
N ALA A 51 18.86 2.32 -16.75
CA ALA A 51 19.18 2.51 -18.16
C ALA A 51 18.84 3.95 -18.60
N SER A 52 19.30 4.32 -19.80
CA SER A 52 18.86 5.59 -20.39
C SER A 52 17.35 5.59 -20.65
N ARG A 53 16.74 6.80 -20.69
CA ARG A 53 15.31 6.98 -20.96
C ARG A 53 14.85 6.32 -22.26
N ARG A 54 15.71 6.28 -23.29
CA ARG A 54 15.37 5.63 -24.58
C ARG A 54 15.38 4.11 -24.43
N ALA A 55 16.42 3.56 -23.80
CA ALA A 55 16.55 2.11 -23.59
C ALA A 55 15.42 1.54 -22.71
N SER A 56 14.97 2.27 -21.70
CA SER A 56 13.88 1.84 -20.80
C SER A 56 12.50 1.84 -21.46
N LYS A 57 12.29 2.66 -22.51
CA LYS A 57 11.02 2.68 -23.26
C LYS A 57 10.79 1.42 -24.10
N VAL A 58 11.86 0.79 -24.59
CA VAL A 58 11.73 -0.38 -25.48
C VAL A 58 11.03 -1.56 -24.80
N PRO A 59 11.49 -2.08 -23.66
CA PRO A 59 10.82 -3.19 -22.99
C PRO A 59 9.41 -2.81 -22.49
N PHE A 60 9.22 -1.56 -22.05
CA PHE A 60 7.89 -1.06 -21.67
C PHE A 60 6.90 -1.13 -22.83
N LEU A 61 7.25 -0.57 -24.01
CA LEU A 61 6.38 -0.59 -25.18
C LEU A 61 6.15 -2.00 -25.71
N ALA A 62 7.18 -2.85 -25.69
CA ALA A 62 7.09 -4.25 -26.11
C ALA A 62 6.10 -5.02 -25.24
N GLU A 63 6.17 -4.86 -23.91
CA GLU A 63 5.23 -5.49 -22.98
C GLU A 63 3.80 -4.97 -23.21
N ARG A 64 3.60 -3.64 -23.30
CA ARG A 64 2.27 -3.03 -23.55
C ARG A 64 1.68 -3.52 -24.87
N LEU A 65 2.48 -3.62 -25.95
CA LEU A 65 2.04 -4.16 -27.22
C LEU A 65 1.57 -5.62 -27.09
N LYS A 66 2.33 -6.47 -26.41
CA LYS A 66 1.93 -7.87 -26.19
C LYS A 66 0.62 -7.98 -25.43
N ILE A 67 0.43 -7.17 -24.38
CA ILE A 67 -0.83 -7.12 -23.62
C ILE A 67 -1.97 -6.63 -24.51
N PHE A 68 -1.75 -5.57 -25.30
CA PHE A 68 -2.75 -5.02 -26.20
C PHE A 68 -3.23 -6.04 -27.24
N LEU A 69 -2.29 -6.78 -27.86
CA LEU A 69 -2.62 -7.84 -28.79
C LEU A 69 -3.37 -9.00 -28.10
N ALA A 70 -2.92 -9.41 -26.91
CA ALA A 70 -3.54 -10.48 -26.15
C ALA A 70 -4.92 -10.11 -25.56
N ASN A 71 -5.22 -8.83 -25.46
CA ASN A 71 -6.50 -8.27 -24.98
C ASN A 71 -7.45 -7.90 -26.16
N GLY A 72 -7.21 -8.42 -27.36
CA GLY A 72 -8.06 -8.18 -28.51
C GLY A 72 -8.11 -6.70 -28.92
N PHE A 73 -6.97 -6.01 -28.86
CA PHE A 73 -6.81 -4.58 -29.19
C PHE A 73 -7.61 -3.64 -28.28
N ASN A 74 -8.03 -4.11 -27.08
CA ASN A 74 -8.72 -3.27 -26.11
C ASN A 74 -7.70 -2.53 -25.22
N ARG A 75 -7.95 -1.24 -24.96
CA ARG A 75 -7.11 -0.38 -24.12
C ARG A 75 -7.57 -0.29 -22.67
N GLU A 76 -8.77 -0.76 -22.35
CA GLU A 76 -9.42 -0.52 -21.06
C GLU A 76 -8.60 -0.99 -19.85
N HIS A 77 -7.97 -2.17 -19.97
CA HIS A 77 -7.20 -2.77 -18.86
C HIS A 77 -5.69 -2.83 -19.13
N LEU A 78 -5.20 -2.06 -20.12
CA LEU A 78 -3.80 -2.10 -20.58
C LEU A 78 -2.78 -1.86 -19.46
N PHE A 79 -3.13 -1.08 -18.45
CA PHE A 79 -2.28 -0.74 -17.30
C PHE A 79 -2.72 -1.39 -15.98
N LYS A 80 -3.77 -2.22 -16.00
CA LYS A 80 -4.22 -3.00 -14.82
C LYS A 80 -3.53 -4.35 -14.71
N VAL A 81 -2.79 -4.75 -15.76
CA VAL A 81 -2.12 -6.04 -15.86
C VAL A 81 -0.67 -5.88 -16.31
N ASP A 82 0.19 -6.74 -15.81
CA ASP A 82 1.60 -6.83 -16.16
C ASP A 82 2.04 -8.27 -16.31
N THR A 83 2.95 -8.53 -17.25
CA THR A 83 3.39 -9.87 -17.61
C THR A 83 4.84 -10.15 -17.23
N ALA A 84 5.64 -9.10 -16.99
CA ALA A 84 7.09 -9.16 -16.87
C ALA A 84 7.74 -10.02 -17.97
N SER A 85 7.18 -9.95 -19.18
CA SER A 85 7.72 -10.67 -20.35
C SER A 85 8.95 -10.01 -20.93
N ASP A 86 9.09 -8.71 -20.72
CA ASP A 86 10.17 -7.87 -21.21
C ASP A 86 10.77 -7.05 -20.07
N GLY A 87 12.05 -6.73 -20.16
CA GLY A 87 12.75 -5.98 -19.13
C GLY A 87 14.16 -5.60 -19.53
N LEU A 88 14.77 -4.77 -18.72
CA LEU A 88 16.15 -4.34 -18.88
C LEU A 88 17.13 -5.47 -18.53
N THR A 89 18.36 -5.39 -19.06
CA THR A 89 19.42 -6.37 -18.82
C THR A 89 20.18 -6.07 -17.51
N LEU A 90 19.45 -5.96 -16.38
CA LEU A 90 19.96 -5.49 -15.09
C LEU A 90 21.11 -6.35 -14.54
N TRP A 91 21.17 -7.64 -14.87
CA TRP A 91 22.27 -8.53 -14.46
C TRP A 91 23.66 -8.09 -15.00
N ARG A 92 23.71 -7.14 -15.93
CA ARG A 92 24.95 -6.54 -16.43
C ARG A 92 25.32 -5.24 -15.71
N HIS A 93 24.41 -4.66 -14.93
CA HIS A 93 24.61 -3.40 -14.25
C HIS A 93 25.65 -3.53 -13.13
N PRO A 94 26.64 -2.61 -12.99
CA PRO A 94 27.68 -2.69 -11.96
C PRO A 94 27.11 -2.88 -10.55
N TRP A 95 26.12 -2.11 -10.15
CA TRP A 95 25.51 -2.21 -8.82
C TRP A 95 24.87 -3.58 -8.55
N VAL A 96 24.29 -4.24 -9.55
CA VAL A 96 23.78 -5.61 -9.41
C VAL A 96 24.91 -6.60 -9.18
N LYS A 97 26.07 -6.40 -9.86
CA LYS A 97 27.24 -7.25 -9.67
C LYS A 97 27.91 -7.05 -8.30
N GLU A 98 27.92 -5.81 -7.80
CA GLU A 98 28.54 -5.44 -6.52
C GLU A 98 27.70 -5.79 -5.29
N ALA A 99 26.39 -5.83 -5.42
CA ALA A 99 25.49 -6.08 -4.30
C ALA A 99 25.69 -7.47 -3.69
N ASP A 100 25.60 -7.56 -2.38
CA ASP A 100 25.55 -8.82 -1.64
C ASP A 100 24.13 -9.41 -1.66
N VAL A 101 23.11 -8.55 -1.57
CA VAL A 101 21.69 -8.91 -1.58
C VAL A 101 20.94 -8.05 -2.59
N ILE A 102 20.04 -8.68 -3.34
CA ILE A 102 19.13 -7.99 -4.27
C ILE A 102 17.71 -7.96 -3.66
N CYS A 103 17.17 -6.76 -3.45
CA CYS A 103 15.83 -6.55 -2.96
C CYS A 103 14.94 -6.02 -4.10
N LEU A 104 14.11 -6.90 -4.66
CA LEU A 104 13.14 -6.55 -5.68
C LEU A 104 11.91 -5.93 -5.01
N ASN A 105 11.37 -4.88 -5.61
CA ASN A 105 10.14 -4.22 -5.19
C ASN A 105 9.12 -4.23 -6.34
N TRP A 106 8.66 -3.09 -6.81
CA TRP A 106 7.76 -3.01 -7.95
C TRP A 106 8.55 -2.97 -9.27
N ILE A 107 8.74 -4.12 -9.91
CA ILE A 107 9.63 -4.32 -11.07
C ILE A 107 8.91 -4.36 -12.42
N ASN A 108 7.63 -4.07 -12.44
CA ASN A 108 6.74 -4.21 -13.58
C ASN A 108 6.95 -3.13 -14.65
N GLN A 109 6.12 -3.13 -15.67
CA GLN A 109 6.15 -2.18 -16.79
C GLN A 109 7.51 -2.10 -17.49
N GLY A 110 8.05 -3.25 -17.85
CA GLY A 110 9.27 -3.36 -18.63
C GLY A 110 10.56 -3.07 -17.86
N MET A 111 10.54 -2.99 -16.53
CA MET A 111 11.77 -2.81 -15.75
C MET A 111 12.60 -4.09 -15.68
N LEU A 112 12.00 -5.19 -15.20
CA LEU A 112 12.69 -6.48 -15.10
C LEU A 112 11.76 -7.61 -15.53
N SER A 113 12.24 -8.49 -16.42
CA SER A 113 11.49 -9.67 -16.85
C SER A 113 11.70 -10.85 -15.91
N LEU A 114 10.77 -11.85 -15.93
CA LEU A 114 10.93 -13.11 -15.21
C LEU A 114 12.25 -13.80 -15.57
N ARG A 115 12.65 -13.79 -16.86
CA ARG A 115 13.94 -14.28 -17.31
C ARG A 115 15.11 -13.45 -16.76
N GLY A 116 14.92 -12.15 -16.56
CA GLY A 116 15.92 -11.27 -15.94
C GLY A 116 16.17 -11.65 -14.48
N ILE A 117 15.12 -12.03 -13.75
CA ILE A 117 15.23 -12.54 -12.37
C ILE A 117 16.03 -13.83 -12.34
N GLU A 118 15.77 -14.78 -13.25
CA GLU A 118 16.59 -16.01 -13.36
C GLU A 118 18.08 -15.70 -13.62
N ARG A 119 18.38 -14.69 -14.45
CA ARG A 119 19.76 -14.27 -14.73
C ARG A 119 20.43 -13.66 -13.51
N ILE A 120 19.70 -12.89 -12.70
CA ILE A 120 20.22 -12.34 -11.44
C ILE A 120 20.43 -13.48 -10.42
N ALA A 121 19.48 -14.39 -10.29
CA ALA A 121 19.60 -15.55 -9.41
C ALA A 121 20.80 -16.44 -9.75
N ALA A 122 21.10 -16.62 -11.04
CA ALA A 122 22.26 -17.38 -11.50
C ALA A 122 23.62 -16.76 -11.08
N MET A 123 23.62 -15.53 -10.53
CA MET A 123 24.82 -14.92 -9.95
C MET A 123 25.10 -15.40 -8.51
N GLY A 124 24.26 -16.29 -7.97
CA GLY A 124 24.43 -16.86 -6.63
C GLY A 124 24.13 -15.90 -5.47
N LYS A 125 23.38 -14.82 -5.73
CA LYS A 125 23.05 -13.82 -4.72
C LYS A 125 21.64 -14.07 -4.15
N PRO A 126 21.42 -13.90 -2.84
CA PRO A 126 20.07 -13.90 -2.26
C PRO A 126 19.19 -12.85 -2.92
N ILE A 127 17.95 -13.25 -3.25
CA ILE A 127 16.93 -12.36 -3.79
C ILE A 127 15.79 -12.30 -2.81
N VAL A 128 15.53 -11.12 -2.28
CA VAL A 128 14.32 -10.78 -1.49
C VAL A 128 13.35 -10.03 -2.39
N TRP A 129 12.08 -10.41 -2.39
CA TRP A 129 11.06 -9.74 -3.20
C TRP A 129 9.96 -9.18 -2.31
N THR A 130 10.01 -7.86 -2.05
CA THR A 130 8.98 -7.14 -1.30
C THR A 130 7.76 -6.92 -2.18
N MET A 131 6.63 -7.41 -1.72
CA MET A 131 5.35 -7.37 -2.41
C MET A 131 4.53 -6.17 -1.94
N HIS A 132 4.22 -5.26 -2.86
CA HIS A 132 3.40 -4.07 -2.59
C HIS A 132 1.95 -4.23 -3.05
N ASP A 133 1.67 -5.29 -3.80
CA ASP A 133 0.35 -5.69 -4.32
C ASP A 133 0.28 -7.22 -4.51
N MET A 134 -0.80 -7.71 -5.11
CA MET A 134 -0.99 -9.15 -5.31
C MET A 134 -0.33 -9.70 -6.59
N TRP A 135 0.41 -8.91 -7.36
CA TRP A 135 0.93 -9.36 -8.65
C TRP A 135 1.76 -10.65 -8.56
N ASN A 136 2.54 -10.83 -7.50
CA ASN A 136 3.33 -12.05 -7.29
C ASN A 136 2.45 -13.30 -7.09
N ALA A 137 1.27 -13.12 -6.50
CA ALA A 137 0.33 -14.20 -6.19
C ALA A 137 -0.69 -14.48 -7.31
N THR A 138 -0.72 -13.66 -8.37
CA THR A 138 -1.68 -13.77 -9.49
C THR A 138 -0.96 -14.08 -10.80
N GLY A 139 -1.71 -14.33 -11.87
CA GLY A 139 -1.14 -14.44 -13.22
C GLY A 139 -0.61 -13.10 -13.71
N ILE A 140 -1.47 -12.10 -13.83
CA ILE A 140 -1.14 -10.80 -14.45
C ILE A 140 -1.66 -9.57 -13.70
N CYS A 141 -2.63 -9.70 -12.80
CA CYS A 141 -3.27 -8.55 -12.15
C CYS A 141 -2.60 -8.16 -10.85
N HIS A 142 -2.66 -6.85 -10.51
CA HIS A 142 -2.16 -6.30 -9.25
C HIS A 142 -3.16 -6.46 -8.09
N HIS A 143 -4.45 -6.53 -8.41
CA HIS A 143 -5.53 -6.69 -7.45
C HIS A 143 -6.49 -7.76 -7.96
N ALA A 144 -6.70 -8.82 -7.19
CA ALA A 144 -7.61 -9.87 -7.57
C ALA A 144 -9.09 -9.48 -7.34
N GLY A 145 -9.37 -8.53 -6.44
CA GLY A 145 -10.74 -8.18 -6.07
C GLY A 145 -11.52 -9.43 -5.62
N ALA A 146 -12.69 -9.63 -6.19
CA ALA A 146 -13.54 -10.80 -5.97
C ALA A 146 -13.11 -12.05 -6.79
N CYS A 147 -12.09 -11.93 -7.66
CA CYS A 147 -11.63 -13.04 -8.47
C CYS A 147 -10.88 -14.08 -7.65
N ASP A 148 -11.31 -15.33 -7.70
CA ASP A 148 -10.69 -16.47 -7.01
C ASP A 148 -9.77 -17.32 -7.94
N GLY A 149 -9.58 -16.92 -9.19
CA GLY A 149 -8.76 -17.65 -10.15
C GLY A 149 -7.32 -17.87 -9.70
N PHE A 150 -6.75 -16.95 -8.91
CA PHE A 150 -5.39 -17.10 -8.38
C PHE A 150 -5.25 -18.20 -7.31
N LYS A 151 -6.34 -18.65 -6.71
CA LYS A 151 -6.34 -19.77 -5.74
C LYS A 151 -6.06 -21.11 -6.41
N GLN A 152 -6.32 -21.18 -7.69
CA GLN A 152 -6.03 -22.33 -8.56
C GLN A 152 -4.96 -21.93 -9.59
N GLU A 153 -5.18 -22.21 -10.87
CA GLU A 153 -4.34 -21.71 -11.97
C GLU A 153 -5.07 -20.58 -12.66
N CYS A 154 -4.50 -19.38 -12.70
CA CYS A 154 -5.14 -18.28 -13.42
C CYS A 154 -5.48 -18.69 -14.86
N GLY A 155 -6.59 -18.19 -15.36
CA GLY A 155 -7.19 -18.42 -16.67
C GLY A 155 -8.60 -17.84 -16.65
N ASN A 156 -9.28 -17.77 -17.78
CA ASN A 156 -10.60 -17.17 -17.91
C ASN A 156 -10.64 -15.74 -17.28
N CYS A 157 -9.59 -14.96 -17.53
CA CYS A 157 -9.38 -13.69 -16.83
C CYS A 157 -10.33 -12.60 -17.34
N HIS A 158 -11.20 -12.09 -16.46
CA HIS A 158 -12.16 -11.04 -16.80
C HIS A 158 -11.50 -9.75 -17.31
N LEU A 159 -10.24 -9.47 -16.92
CA LEU A 159 -9.49 -8.31 -17.39
C LEU A 159 -9.07 -8.41 -18.87
N LEU A 160 -9.17 -9.58 -19.47
CA LEU A 160 -8.88 -9.82 -20.89
C LEU A 160 -10.15 -9.76 -21.75
N GLY A 161 -11.31 -9.46 -21.18
CA GLY A 161 -12.58 -9.26 -21.88
C GLY A 161 -12.91 -10.44 -22.81
N LYS A 162 -13.12 -10.17 -24.11
CA LYS A 162 -13.46 -11.18 -25.12
C LYS A 162 -12.33 -12.20 -25.37
N CYS A 163 -11.11 -11.95 -24.93
CA CYS A 163 -9.96 -12.84 -25.06
C CYS A 163 -9.77 -13.75 -23.82
N SER A 164 -10.73 -13.72 -22.89
CA SER A 164 -10.77 -14.58 -21.72
C SER A 164 -10.95 -16.05 -22.16
N ALA A 165 -10.06 -16.93 -21.72
CA ALA A 165 -10.08 -18.36 -21.99
C ALA A 165 -9.23 -19.10 -20.95
N ALA A 166 -9.43 -20.42 -20.81
CA ALA A 166 -8.67 -21.24 -19.86
C ALA A 166 -7.14 -21.13 -20.06
N GLY A 167 -6.67 -21.04 -21.32
CA GLY A 167 -5.25 -20.90 -21.68
C GLY A 167 -4.87 -19.47 -22.10
N ASP A 168 -5.54 -18.46 -21.59
CA ASP A 168 -5.31 -17.05 -21.94
C ASP A 168 -3.95 -16.51 -21.45
N LEU A 169 -3.74 -15.19 -21.61
CA LEU A 169 -2.49 -14.55 -21.17
C LEU A 169 -2.23 -14.74 -19.68
N SER A 170 -3.27 -14.70 -18.85
CA SER A 170 -3.12 -14.85 -17.39
C SER A 170 -2.62 -16.23 -17.00
N HIS A 171 -3.12 -17.28 -17.64
CA HIS A 171 -2.64 -18.66 -17.45
C HIS A 171 -1.19 -18.84 -17.96
N LYS A 172 -0.87 -18.28 -19.13
CA LYS A 172 0.49 -18.36 -19.68
C LYS A 172 1.53 -17.70 -18.78
N VAL A 173 1.19 -16.57 -18.17
CA VAL A 173 2.09 -15.87 -17.23
C VAL A 173 2.14 -16.62 -15.90
N TRP A 174 1.01 -17.12 -15.40
CA TRP A 174 0.96 -17.96 -14.21
C TRP A 174 1.93 -19.14 -14.32
N ARG A 175 1.90 -19.88 -15.44
CA ARG A 175 2.84 -20.99 -15.70
C ARG A 175 4.31 -20.56 -15.68
N LYS A 176 4.63 -19.40 -16.24
CA LYS A 176 6.00 -18.86 -16.24
C LYS A 176 6.45 -18.49 -14.83
N LYS A 177 5.57 -17.87 -14.03
CA LYS A 177 5.85 -17.57 -12.63
C LYS A 177 6.06 -18.84 -11.82
N LYS A 178 5.18 -19.84 -11.99
CA LYS A 178 5.32 -21.14 -11.33
C LYS A 178 6.67 -21.79 -11.62
N ALA A 179 7.08 -21.84 -12.89
CA ALA A 179 8.37 -22.35 -13.30
C ALA A 179 9.56 -21.56 -12.71
N LEU A 180 9.44 -20.22 -12.60
CA LEU A 180 10.43 -19.38 -11.94
C LEU A 180 10.52 -19.69 -10.45
N TYR A 181 9.39 -19.73 -9.75
CA TYR A 181 9.32 -19.93 -8.31
C TYR A 181 9.78 -21.31 -7.88
N ASP A 182 9.52 -22.34 -8.70
CA ASP A 182 10.01 -23.70 -8.47
C ASP A 182 11.53 -23.84 -8.68
N LYS A 183 12.12 -22.99 -9.53
CA LYS A 183 13.53 -23.08 -9.93
C LYS A 183 14.45 -22.19 -9.11
N VAL A 184 13.96 -20.99 -8.73
CA VAL A 184 14.79 -19.95 -8.12
C VAL A 184 14.44 -19.82 -6.63
N PRO A 185 15.44 -19.91 -5.74
CA PRO A 185 15.21 -19.68 -4.31
C PRO A 185 14.94 -18.19 -4.06
N LEU A 186 13.66 -17.83 -4.09
CA LEU A 186 13.18 -16.47 -3.80
C LEU A 186 12.66 -16.42 -2.37
N HIS A 187 13.04 -15.38 -1.64
CA HIS A 187 12.38 -15.04 -0.38
C HIS A 187 11.44 -13.87 -0.60
N PHE A 188 10.17 -14.03 -0.24
CA PHE A 188 9.17 -12.99 -0.40
C PHE A 188 8.95 -12.25 0.92
N VAL A 189 8.69 -10.94 0.82
CA VAL A 189 8.25 -10.13 1.97
C VAL A 189 6.87 -9.58 1.66
N ALA A 190 5.88 -9.94 2.49
CA ALA A 190 4.56 -9.33 2.46
C ALA A 190 4.55 -8.13 3.41
N VAL A 191 4.03 -6.98 2.93
CA VAL A 191 3.99 -5.75 3.73
C VAL A 191 2.89 -5.75 4.80
N SER A 192 2.01 -6.77 4.80
CA SER A 192 0.95 -6.96 5.79
C SER A 192 0.61 -8.44 5.95
N ARG A 193 0.03 -8.80 7.09
CA ARG A 193 -0.51 -10.15 7.32
C ARG A 193 -1.66 -10.48 6.36
N TRP A 194 -2.45 -9.45 6.01
CA TRP A 194 -3.49 -9.61 5.01
C TRP A 194 -2.91 -10.05 3.66
N LEU A 195 -1.84 -9.39 3.18
CA LEU A 195 -1.20 -9.75 1.91
C LEU A 195 -0.57 -11.15 2.00
N GLU A 196 0.09 -11.50 3.11
CA GLU A 196 0.58 -12.86 3.32
C GLU A 196 -0.55 -13.89 3.21
N GLY A 197 -1.67 -13.66 3.91
CA GLY A 197 -2.84 -14.53 3.84
C GLY A 197 -3.38 -14.72 2.42
N ARG A 198 -3.41 -13.64 1.63
CA ARG A 198 -3.75 -13.72 0.19
C ARG A 198 -2.73 -14.55 -0.60
N CYS A 199 -1.43 -14.39 -0.32
CA CYS A 199 -0.37 -15.18 -0.95
C CYS A 199 -0.49 -16.67 -0.57
N ARG A 200 -0.77 -16.99 0.69
CA ARG A 200 -0.99 -18.38 1.14
C ARG A 200 -2.21 -19.05 0.48
N CYS A 201 -3.21 -18.27 0.09
CA CYS A 201 -4.34 -18.78 -0.71
C CYS A 201 -3.97 -19.00 -2.18
N SER A 202 -2.88 -18.42 -2.67
CA SER A 202 -2.46 -18.53 -4.07
C SER A 202 -1.81 -19.89 -4.37
N SER A 203 -2.17 -20.49 -5.48
CA SER A 203 -1.50 -21.69 -5.99
C SER A 203 -0.04 -21.46 -6.40
N LEU A 204 0.35 -20.22 -6.67
CA LEU A 204 1.74 -19.86 -6.94
C LEU A 204 2.59 -19.78 -5.68
N MET A 205 2.01 -19.36 -4.55
CA MET A 205 2.77 -18.90 -3.39
C MET A 205 2.41 -19.63 -2.09
N ARG A 206 1.52 -20.61 -2.13
CA ARG A 206 1.08 -21.36 -0.93
C ARG A 206 2.24 -21.84 -0.08
N ASP A 207 3.26 -22.41 -0.72
CA ASP A 207 4.42 -23.01 -0.07
C ASP A 207 5.69 -22.12 -0.18
N ALA A 208 5.54 -20.86 -0.63
CA ALA A 208 6.66 -19.95 -0.79
C ALA A 208 7.25 -19.53 0.59
N ASP A 209 8.54 -19.22 0.59
CA ASP A 209 9.21 -18.64 1.77
C ASP A 209 8.82 -17.17 1.89
N ILE A 210 7.91 -16.86 2.83
CA ILE A 210 7.33 -15.52 3.01
C ILE A 210 7.55 -15.06 4.44
N SER A 211 8.12 -13.87 4.61
CA SER A 211 8.12 -13.11 5.86
C SER A 211 7.16 -11.94 5.80
N VAL A 212 6.62 -11.53 6.95
CA VAL A 212 5.82 -10.30 7.04
C VAL A 212 6.68 -9.20 7.64
N ILE A 213 7.03 -8.20 6.83
CA ILE A 213 7.76 -7.01 7.26
C ILE A 213 7.05 -5.80 6.66
N PRO A 214 6.47 -4.91 7.47
CA PRO A 214 5.71 -3.77 6.96
C PRO A 214 6.61 -2.73 6.28
N ASN A 215 5.98 -1.75 5.63
CA ASN A 215 6.69 -0.60 5.09
C ASN A 215 7.26 0.27 6.20
N ALA A 216 8.41 0.91 5.93
CA ALA A 216 9.08 1.82 6.84
C ALA A 216 8.44 3.21 6.81
N PHE A 217 8.18 3.75 8.00
CA PHE A 217 7.72 5.12 8.18
C PHE A 217 8.69 5.90 9.06
N PRO A 218 9.10 7.11 8.63
CA PRO A 218 9.96 7.98 9.42
C PRO A 218 9.10 8.73 10.46
N PHE A 219 8.92 8.13 11.64
CA PHE A 219 8.33 8.83 12.77
C PHE A 219 9.42 9.63 13.48
N ASP A 220 9.31 10.94 13.42
CA ASP A 220 10.17 11.83 14.22
C ASP A 220 9.55 12.01 15.62
N ASP A 221 8.21 12.22 15.64
CA ASP A 221 7.41 12.41 16.85
C ASP A 221 6.04 11.77 16.71
N PHE A 222 5.41 11.49 17.85
CA PHE A 222 4.01 11.10 17.96
C PHE A 222 3.26 12.25 18.61
N ASP A 223 2.32 12.81 17.89
CA ASP A 223 1.55 13.95 18.38
C ASP A 223 0.34 13.48 19.19
N GLU A 224 -0.05 14.31 20.15
CA GLU A 224 -1.36 14.17 20.79
C GLU A 224 -2.43 14.69 19.84
N ARG A 225 -3.65 14.15 19.99
CA ARG A 225 -4.80 14.63 19.20
C ARG A 225 -5.03 16.10 19.50
N PRO A 226 -5.27 16.95 18.48
CA PRO A 226 -5.63 18.33 18.68
C PRO A 226 -6.91 18.44 19.53
N SER A 227 -6.94 19.40 20.46
CA SER A 227 -8.15 19.74 21.18
C SER A 227 -9.16 20.41 20.22
N VAL A 228 -10.44 20.17 20.47
CA VAL A 228 -11.51 20.84 19.73
C VAL A 228 -12.10 21.93 20.63
N GLU A 229 -11.94 23.19 20.24
CA GLU A 229 -12.54 24.30 20.94
C GLU A 229 -14.03 24.43 20.62
N PRO A 230 -14.85 25.01 21.53
CA PRO A 230 -16.27 25.24 21.26
C PRO A 230 -16.48 26.07 19.99
N GLY A 231 -17.25 25.53 19.05
CA GLY A 231 -17.53 26.16 17.75
C GLY A 231 -16.54 25.84 16.65
N GLU A 232 -15.45 25.14 16.92
CA GLU A 232 -14.55 24.62 15.90
C GLU A 232 -15.09 23.37 15.25
N LYS A 233 -14.71 23.19 13.97
CA LYS A 233 -15.09 22.00 13.21
C LYS A 233 -14.20 20.82 13.54
N LEU A 234 -14.79 19.64 13.58
CA LEU A 234 -14.09 18.38 13.58
C LEU A 234 -13.60 18.06 12.17
N ARG A 235 -12.28 17.97 11.99
CA ARG A 235 -11.66 17.77 10.70
C ARG A 235 -11.39 16.29 10.44
N ILE A 236 -11.84 15.83 9.26
CA ILE A 236 -11.63 14.49 8.75
C ILE A 236 -10.65 14.59 7.58
N VAL A 237 -9.51 13.92 7.63
CA VAL A 237 -8.53 13.94 6.53
C VAL A 237 -8.62 12.68 5.67
N MET A 238 -8.61 12.86 4.34
CA MET A 238 -8.43 11.81 3.35
C MET A 238 -7.31 12.19 2.39
N GLY A 239 -6.24 11.40 2.38
CA GLY A 239 -5.11 11.55 1.44
C GLY A 239 -5.03 10.40 0.44
N ALA A 240 -4.73 10.70 -0.82
CA ALA A 240 -4.45 9.69 -1.84
C ALA A 240 -3.61 10.27 -2.99
N ALA A 241 -2.83 9.43 -3.67
CA ALA A 241 -2.16 9.88 -4.90
C ALA A 241 -3.15 10.40 -5.96
N ARG A 242 -4.32 9.74 -6.05
CA ARG A 242 -5.47 10.19 -6.85
C ARG A 242 -6.77 9.84 -6.13
N LEU A 243 -7.52 10.86 -5.70
CA LEU A 243 -8.74 10.72 -4.92
C LEU A 243 -9.88 10.05 -5.68
N ASP A 244 -10.04 10.38 -6.97
CA ASP A 244 -11.07 9.83 -7.85
C ASP A 244 -10.67 8.51 -8.53
N ASP A 245 -9.62 7.84 -8.06
CA ASP A 245 -9.37 6.46 -8.46
C ASP A 245 -10.49 5.58 -7.89
N PRO A 246 -11.19 4.78 -8.74
CA PRO A 246 -12.29 3.94 -8.29
C PRO A 246 -11.95 3.07 -7.07
N ILE A 247 -10.70 2.62 -6.95
CA ILE A 247 -10.25 1.80 -5.81
C ILE A 247 -10.26 2.57 -4.48
N LYS A 248 -10.21 3.91 -4.52
CA LYS A 248 -10.21 4.77 -3.32
C LYS A 248 -11.60 5.00 -2.74
N GLY A 249 -12.66 4.61 -3.46
CA GLY A 249 -14.03 4.63 -2.96
C GLY A 249 -14.57 6.03 -2.63
N PHE A 250 -14.07 7.09 -3.29
CA PHE A 250 -14.53 8.45 -3.04
C PHE A 250 -16.05 8.63 -3.21
N PRO A 251 -16.75 7.95 -4.16
CA PRO A 251 -18.22 7.96 -4.23
C PRO A 251 -18.90 7.44 -2.97
N ILE A 252 -18.29 6.47 -2.26
CA ILE A 252 -18.83 5.97 -0.99
C ILE A 252 -18.71 7.04 0.10
N LEU A 253 -17.63 7.80 0.12
CA LEU A 253 -17.47 8.92 1.06
C LEU A 253 -18.52 10.01 0.78
N ILE A 254 -18.78 10.35 -0.49
CA ILE A 254 -19.86 11.29 -0.86
C ILE A 254 -21.19 10.80 -0.32
N GLU A 255 -21.55 9.55 -0.56
CA GLU A 255 -22.80 8.96 -0.06
C GLU A 255 -22.85 8.93 1.48
N ALA A 256 -21.71 8.65 2.14
CA ALA A 256 -21.61 8.71 3.60
C ALA A 256 -21.89 10.12 4.15
N THR A 257 -21.36 11.16 3.51
CA THR A 257 -21.65 12.55 3.91
C THR A 257 -23.11 12.92 3.74
N ARG A 258 -23.80 12.40 2.69
CA ARG A 258 -25.22 12.59 2.46
C ARG A 258 -26.05 11.92 3.54
N GLN A 259 -25.80 10.64 3.82
CA GLN A 259 -26.51 9.90 4.88
C GLN A 259 -26.30 10.52 6.26
N LEU A 260 -25.09 11.05 6.52
CA LEU A 260 -24.82 11.76 7.76
C LEU A 260 -25.67 13.02 7.88
N ARG A 261 -25.75 13.83 6.82
CA ARG A 261 -26.59 15.04 6.74
C ARG A 261 -28.09 14.73 6.95
N GLU A 262 -28.57 13.67 6.33
CA GLU A 262 -29.98 13.22 6.47
C GLU A 262 -30.28 12.74 7.89
N ARG A 263 -29.32 12.12 8.56
CA ARG A 263 -29.46 11.55 9.90
C ARG A 263 -29.30 12.57 11.01
N ASP A 264 -28.33 13.48 10.87
CA ASP A 264 -27.90 14.43 11.90
C ASP A 264 -27.27 15.65 11.21
N SER A 265 -28.11 16.66 10.94
CA SER A 265 -27.66 17.86 10.24
C SER A 265 -26.70 18.70 11.09
N GLU A 266 -26.88 18.73 12.41
CA GLU A 266 -26.00 19.48 13.33
C GLU A 266 -24.61 18.87 13.36
N LEU A 267 -24.52 17.55 13.44
CA LEU A 267 -23.25 16.86 13.34
C LEU A 267 -22.58 17.10 11.98
N ALA A 268 -23.36 17.04 10.88
CA ALA A 268 -22.82 17.30 9.55
C ALA A 268 -22.27 18.73 9.40
N ASP A 269 -22.90 19.73 10.06
CA ASP A 269 -22.39 21.11 10.08
C ASP A 269 -21.11 21.28 10.89
N ARG A 270 -20.88 20.42 11.88
CA ARG A 270 -19.64 20.39 12.67
C ARG A 270 -18.46 19.76 11.96
N LEU A 271 -18.70 19.01 10.88
CA LEU A 271 -17.63 18.29 10.18
C LEU A 271 -17.06 19.09 9.01
N GLU A 272 -15.77 18.93 8.80
CA GLU A 272 -15.04 19.42 7.62
C GLU A 272 -14.15 18.33 7.05
N LEU A 273 -14.30 18.02 5.76
CA LEU A 273 -13.45 17.08 5.05
C LEU A 273 -12.21 17.83 4.50
N VAL A 274 -11.04 17.43 4.92
CA VAL A 274 -9.75 17.92 4.41
C VAL A 274 -9.18 16.87 3.47
N THR A 275 -8.86 17.24 2.25
CA THR A 275 -8.32 16.30 1.26
C THR A 275 -7.03 16.79 0.66
N PHE A 276 -6.12 15.86 0.33
CA PHE A 276 -4.93 16.12 -0.46
C PHE A 276 -4.64 14.99 -1.46
N GLY A 277 -3.97 15.33 -2.56
CA GLY A 277 -3.71 14.43 -3.69
C GLY A 277 -4.32 14.97 -4.98
N SER A 278 -4.08 14.26 -6.09
CA SER A 278 -4.67 14.67 -7.37
C SER A 278 -6.14 14.24 -7.46
N ILE A 279 -6.89 14.98 -8.25
CA ILE A 279 -8.25 14.61 -8.66
C ILE A 279 -8.44 15.04 -10.13
N ARG A 280 -9.08 14.22 -10.94
CA ARG A 280 -9.40 14.57 -12.35
C ARG A 280 -10.78 15.17 -12.50
N ASN A 281 -11.71 14.75 -11.66
CA ASN A 281 -13.10 15.19 -11.68
C ASN A 281 -13.40 15.98 -10.39
N GLU A 282 -13.13 17.28 -10.41
CA GLU A 282 -13.40 18.18 -9.26
C GLU A 282 -14.89 18.37 -8.97
N GLU A 283 -15.79 18.05 -9.93
CA GLU A 283 -17.23 18.11 -9.71
C GLU A 283 -17.71 17.14 -8.60
N LEU A 284 -16.90 16.15 -8.26
CA LEU A 284 -17.18 15.25 -7.14
C LEU A 284 -17.24 15.99 -5.80
N PHE A 285 -16.44 17.06 -5.62
CA PHE A 285 -16.48 17.85 -4.39
C PHE A 285 -17.81 18.56 -4.19
N LYS A 286 -18.50 18.97 -5.27
CA LYS A 286 -19.83 19.63 -5.19
C LYS A 286 -20.92 18.71 -4.67
N GLN A 287 -20.69 17.40 -4.65
CA GLN A 287 -21.64 16.39 -4.17
C GLN A 287 -21.49 16.08 -2.69
N LEU A 288 -20.45 16.59 -2.03
CA LEU A 288 -20.26 16.44 -0.59
C LEU A 288 -21.32 17.21 0.17
N ALA A 289 -21.91 16.58 1.18
CA ALA A 289 -22.93 17.18 2.04
C ALA A 289 -22.37 17.79 3.34
N ILE A 290 -21.05 17.89 3.47
CA ILE A 290 -20.33 18.56 4.56
C ILE A 290 -19.36 19.58 3.97
N SER A 291 -18.87 20.51 4.80
CA SER A 291 -17.82 21.44 4.34
C SER A 291 -16.54 20.70 3.96
N HIS A 292 -15.80 21.24 3.01
CA HIS A 292 -14.55 20.61 2.58
C HIS A 292 -13.49 21.63 2.18
N VAL A 293 -12.22 21.20 2.32
CA VAL A 293 -11.03 21.90 1.85
C VAL A 293 -10.17 20.89 1.06
N HIS A 294 -9.72 21.28 -0.13
CA HIS A 294 -8.84 20.48 -0.95
C HIS A 294 -7.50 21.18 -1.18
N HIS A 295 -6.40 20.53 -0.80
CA HIS A 295 -5.04 21.09 -0.91
C HIS A 295 -4.31 20.73 -2.19
N GLY A 296 -4.94 19.93 -3.08
CA GLY A 296 -4.26 19.45 -4.29
C GLY A 296 -3.12 18.47 -4.00
N MET A 297 -2.23 18.32 -4.97
CA MET A 297 -1.04 17.48 -4.82
C MET A 297 0.00 18.17 -3.95
N ILE A 298 0.42 17.51 -2.89
CA ILE A 298 1.43 18.00 -1.95
C ILE A 298 2.64 17.08 -2.02
N ASN A 299 3.82 17.63 -2.29
CA ASN A 299 5.10 16.91 -2.28
C ASN A 299 5.94 17.25 -1.03
N ASP A 300 5.54 18.25 -0.29
CA ASP A 300 6.19 18.70 0.94
C ASP A 300 5.67 17.89 2.12
N MET A 301 6.53 17.04 2.69
CA MET A 301 6.19 16.19 3.83
C MET A 301 5.83 17.00 5.07
N GLN A 302 6.43 18.17 5.26
CA GLN A 302 6.11 19.03 6.41
C GLN A 302 4.67 19.55 6.34
N LYS A 303 4.22 19.96 5.15
CA LYS A 303 2.82 20.35 4.93
C LYS A 303 1.84 19.19 5.14
N ILE A 304 2.22 17.98 4.75
CA ILE A 304 1.40 16.79 5.00
C ILE A 304 1.27 16.54 6.51
N LYS A 305 2.37 16.64 7.27
CA LYS A 305 2.36 16.52 8.73
C LYS A 305 1.46 17.60 9.37
N GLU A 306 1.55 18.85 8.93
CA GLU A 306 0.71 19.95 9.42
C GLU A 306 -0.79 19.69 9.17
N ILE A 307 -1.14 19.14 8.01
CA ILE A 307 -2.52 18.74 7.72
C ILE A 307 -2.99 17.67 8.70
N TYR A 308 -2.21 16.59 8.91
CA TYR A 308 -2.59 15.55 9.86
C TYR A 308 -2.74 16.11 11.28
N ARG A 309 -1.82 16.97 11.73
CA ARG A 309 -1.86 17.63 13.04
C ARG A 309 -3.08 18.51 13.26
N SER A 310 -3.63 19.06 12.18
CA SER A 310 -4.84 19.88 12.23
C SER A 310 -6.14 19.07 12.16
N CYS A 311 -6.05 17.73 12.03
CA CYS A 311 -7.18 16.85 11.82
C CYS A 311 -7.38 15.89 13.01
N HIS A 312 -8.62 15.45 13.19
CA HIS A 312 -9.04 14.61 14.31
C HIS A 312 -9.31 13.17 13.91
N ILE A 313 -9.70 12.98 12.66
CA ILE A 313 -10.06 11.67 12.09
C ILE A 313 -9.32 11.51 10.77
N VAL A 314 -8.65 10.38 10.58
CA VAL A 314 -8.13 9.96 9.27
C VAL A 314 -9.09 8.91 8.68
N ILE A 315 -9.55 9.14 7.44
CA ILE A 315 -10.50 8.25 6.79
C ILE A 315 -9.93 7.60 5.53
N SER A 316 -10.22 6.33 5.33
CA SER A 316 -9.94 5.61 4.09
C SER A 316 -11.16 4.80 3.66
N THR A 317 -11.77 5.19 2.56
CA THR A 317 -12.86 4.44 1.91
C THR A 317 -12.36 3.51 0.80
N SER A 318 -11.06 3.21 0.81
CA SER A 318 -10.44 2.36 -0.21
C SER A 318 -11.00 0.94 -0.17
N LEU A 319 -11.41 0.44 -1.34
CA LEU A 319 -11.94 -0.90 -1.53
C LEU A 319 -10.86 -1.99 -1.43
N PHE A 320 -9.62 -1.60 -1.61
CA PHE A 320 -8.47 -2.49 -1.57
C PHE A 320 -7.21 -1.71 -1.15
N GLU A 321 -6.54 -2.19 -0.10
CA GLU A 321 -5.25 -1.66 0.36
C GLU A 321 -4.38 -2.80 0.90
N THR A 322 -3.12 -2.82 0.54
CA THR A 322 -2.16 -3.77 1.11
C THR A 322 -1.63 -3.32 2.45
N LEU A 323 -1.27 -2.05 2.57
CA LEU A 323 -0.91 -1.38 3.82
C LEU A 323 -1.02 0.14 3.62
N PRO A 324 -2.17 0.76 3.96
CA PRO A 324 -2.41 2.18 3.70
C PRO A 324 -1.58 3.09 4.61
N GLY A 325 -0.55 3.71 4.04
CA GLY A 325 0.36 4.61 4.77
C GLY A 325 -0.33 5.82 5.38
N THR A 326 -1.36 6.33 4.71
CA THR A 326 -2.13 7.49 5.20
C THR A 326 -2.78 7.23 6.57
N LEU A 327 -3.22 6.00 6.84
CA LEU A 327 -3.75 5.63 8.16
C LEU A 327 -2.65 5.60 9.21
N ILE A 328 -1.48 5.07 8.87
CA ILE A 328 -0.32 5.02 9.78
C ILE A 328 0.14 6.44 10.11
N GLU A 329 0.25 7.29 9.09
CA GLU A 329 0.64 8.70 9.25
C GLU A 329 -0.40 9.47 10.07
N GLY A 330 -1.70 9.31 9.80
CA GLY A 330 -2.76 9.96 10.57
C GLY A 330 -2.78 9.55 12.06
N LEU A 331 -2.63 8.24 12.33
CA LEU A 331 -2.54 7.74 13.70
C LEU A 331 -1.32 8.29 14.44
N ALA A 332 -0.16 8.40 13.78
CA ALA A 332 1.05 8.97 14.37
C ALA A 332 0.87 10.44 14.78
N HIS A 333 -0.05 11.16 14.13
CA HIS A 333 -0.41 12.54 14.44
C HIS A 333 -1.71 12.65 15.26
N GLY A 334 -2.08 11.60 16.00
CA GLY A 334 -3.18 11.62 16.96
C GLY A 334 -4.59 11.47 16.37
N CYS A 335 -4.76 11.30 15.06
CA CYS A 335 -6.07 11.05 14.47
C CYS A 335 -6.66 9.71 14.91
N LEU A 336 -7.98 9.61 15.06
CA LEU A 336 -8.69 8.32 15.04
C LEU A 336 -8.88 7.85 13.61
N ALA A 337 -8.66 6.55 13.36
CA ALA A 337 -8.80 6.00 12.02
C ALA A 337 -10.22 5.48 11.77
N VAL A 338 -10.77 5.76 10.58
CA VAL A 338 -12.01 5.14 10.07
C VAL A 338 -11.70 4.55 8.69
N ALA A 339 -11.83 3.24 8.55
CA ALA A 339 -11.51 2.58 7.29
C ALA A 339 -12.34 1.32 7.08
N PHE A 340 -12.44 0.86 5.82
CA PHE A 340 -12.99 -0.46 5.56
C PHE A 340 -12.05 -1.56 6.03
N ASP A 341 -12.66 -2.65 6.47
CA ASP A 341 -11.99 -3.90 6.81
C ASP A 341 -11.78 -4.75 5.53
N SER A 342 -10.99 -4.23 4.59
CA SER A 342 -10.85 -4.78 3.22
C SER A 342 -9.42 -5.11 2.81
N GLY A 343 -8.47 -5.03 3.74
CA GLY A 343 -7.05 -5.23 3.42
C GLY A 343 -6.16 -5.17 4.64
N GLY A 344 -4.98 -4.57 4.48
CA GLY A 344 -4.00 -4.37 5.55
C GLY A 344 -4.40 -3.34 6.61
N GLN A 345 -5.59 -2.77 6.55
CA GLN A 345 -6.12 -1.87 7.58
C GLN A 345 -6.18 -2.54 8.96
N ARG A 346 -6.48 -3.85 9.01
CA ARG A 346 -6.45 -4.67 10.25
C ARG A 346 -5.06 -4.76 10.89
N ASP A 347 -4.01 -4.61 10.12
CA ASP A 347 -2.65 -4.63 10.65
C ASP A 347 -2.27 -3.31 11.32
N ILE A 348 -3.06 -2.24 11.06
CA ILE A 348 -2.84 -0.86 11.51
C ILE A 348 -3.82 -0.49 12.62
N ILE A 349 -5.13 -0.75 12.41
CA ILE A 349 -6.20 -0.31 13.29
C ILE A 349 -6.54 -1.40 14.28
N GLU A 350 -6.46 -1.10 15.57
CA GLU A 350 -7.08 -1.86 16.60
C GLU A 350 -8.53 -1.37 16.76
N ASN A 351 -9.47 -2.24 16.29
CA ASN A 351 -10.87 -1.87 16.15
C ASN A 351 -11.49 -1.47 17.50
N HIS A 352 -12.21 -0.35 17.53
CA HIS A 352 -12.78 0.27 18.73
C HIS A 352 -11.74 0.75 19.77
N LEU A 353 -10.45 0.73 19.45
CA LEU A 353 -9.39 1.33 20.27
C LEU A 353 -8.74 2.50 19.53
N THR A 354 -8.01 2.29 18.45
CA THR A 354 -7.35 3.36 17.68
C THR A 354 -8.15 3.80 16.46
N GLY A 355 -9.27 3.14 16.18
CA GLY A 355 -10.14 3.47 15.07
C GLY A 355 -11.31 2.51 14.93
N TYR A 356 -12.01 2.65 13.83
CA TYR A 356 -13.19 1.87 13.47
C TYR A 356 -12.97 1.16 12.13
N LEU A 357 -13.10 -0.16 12.14
CA LEU A 357 -13.09 -0.99 10.94
C LEU A 357 -14.52 -1.19 10.44
N ALA A 358 -14.86 -0.48 9.38
CA ALA A 358 -16.17 -0.51 8.74
C ALA A 358 -16.31 -1.76 7.84
N THR A 359 -17.50 -2.35 7.82
CA THR A 359 -17.80 -3.45 6.89
C THR A 359 -17.92 -2.92 5.46
N ILE A 360 -17.24 -3.59 4.53
CA ILE A 360 -17.40 -3.31 3.09
C ILE A 360 -18.61 -4.07 2.55
N ASP A 361 -19.31 -3.47 1.60
CA ASP A 361 -20.45 -4.03 0.90
C ASP A 361 -20.39 -3.61 -0.58
N ASP A 362 -20.90 -4.45 -1.47
CA ASP A 362 -20.99 -4.15 -2.90
C ASP A 362 -22.04 -3.04 -3.18
N ASP A 363 -23.03 -2.92 -2.32
CA ASP A 363 -23.96 -1.79 -2.34
C ASP A 363 -23.34 -0.55 -1.69
N THR A 364 -23.10 0.47 -2.51
CA THR A 364 -22.54 1.76 -2.09
C THR A 364 -23.26 2.38 -0.89
N ARG A 365 -24.59 2.25 -0.79
CA ARG A 365 -25.36 2.78 0.33
C ARG A 365 -25.09 2.05 1.63
N GLN A 366 -24.96 0.72 1.58
CA GLN A 366 -24.65 -0.09 2.77
C GLN A 366 -23.22 0.15 3.22
N ALA A 367 -22.26 0.17 2.27
CA ALA A 367 -20.87 0.52 2.54
C ALA A 367 -20.76 1.92 3.19
N ALA A 368 -21.45 2.93 2.64
CA ALA A 368 -21.52 4.28 3.20
C ALA A 368 -22.09 4.30 4.61
N ARG A 369 -23.18 3.53 4.87
CA ARG A 369 -23.77 3.40 6.22
C ARG A 369 -22.78 2.90 7.25
N SER A 370 -21.92 1.96 6.86
CA SER A 370 -20.87 1.44 7.75
C SER A 370 -19.80 2.50 8.06
N ILE A 371 -19.42 3.30 7.07
CA ILE A 371 -18.52 4.46 7.25
C ILE A 371 -19.15 5.51 8.17
N VAL A 372 -20.45 5.82 8.00
CA VAL A 372 -21.18 6.74 8.90
C VAL A 372 -21.13 6.28 10.36
N LYS A 373 -21.30 4.97 10.62
CA LYS A 373 -21.15 4.42 11.97
C LYS A 373 -19.74 4.68 12.53
N GLY A 374 -18.72 4.51 11.71
CA GLY A 374 -17.33 4.78 12.09
C GLY A 374 -17.08 6.27 12.39
N ILE A 375 -17.61 7.17 11.57
CA ILE A 375 -17.49 8.62 11.82
C ILE A 375 -18.18 9.00 13.13
N ILE A 376 -19.43 8.52 13.35
CA ILE A 376 -20.17 8.79 14.61
C ILE A 376 -19.43 8.20 15.82
N TRP A 377 -18.88 6.99 15.69
CA TRP A 377 -18.04 6.38 16.72
C TRP A 377 -16.85 7.30 17.06
N ALA A 378 -16.10 7.74 16.07
CA ALA A 378 -14.92 8.60 16.27
C ALA A 378 -15.30 9.94 16.93
N VAL A 379 -16.39 10.58 16.46
CA VAL A 379 -16.88 11.84 17.04
C VAL A 379 -17.24 11.68 18.51
N LYS A 380 -17.97 10.61 18.86
CA LYS A 380 -18.32 10.33 20.28
C LYS A 380 -17.08 10.18 21.15
N HIS A 381 -16.01 9.57 20.64
CA HIS A 381 -14.78 9.39 21.37
C HIS A 381 -13.98 10.71 21.51
N ILE A 382 -14.07 11.59 20.53
CA ILE A 382 -13.46 12.92 20.60
C ILE A 382 -14.24 13.80 21.61
N ASP A 383 -15.56 13.83 21.52
CA ASP A 383 -16.40 14.61 22.43
C ASP A 383 -16.36 14.06 23.87
N GLY A 384 -16.32 12.74 24.06
CA GLY A 384 -16.26 12.08 25.37
C GLY A 384 -14.95 12.33 26.13
N ALA A 385 -13.83 12.51 25.45
CA ALA A 385 -12.57 12.92 26.05
C ALA A 385 -12.70 14.30 26.78
N LYS A 386 -13.63 15.15 26.34
CA LYS A 386 -13.91 16.46 26.92
C LYS A 386 -14.82 16.41 28.15
N TYR A 387 -15.68 15.38 28.27
CA TYR A 387 -16.75 15.31 29.29
C TYR A 387 -16.63 14.16 30.29
N GLY A 388 -15.58 13.38 30.23
CA GLY A 388 -15.20 12.42 31.28
C GLY A 388 -16.12 11.21 31.51
N VAL A 389 -17.30 11.11 30.89
CA VAL A 389 -18.17 9.94 31.00
C VAL A 389 -19.16 9.87 29.82
N VAL A 390 -19.06 8.84 29.00
CA VAL A 390 -20.17 8.45 28.13
C VAL A 390 -20.92 7.32 28.84
N THR A 391 -22.05 7.65 29.48
CA THR A 391 -22.98 6.65 30.00
C THR A 391 -23.63 5.94 28.83
N ALA A 392 -23.44 4.63 28.74
CA ALA A 392 -24.11 3.77 27.77
C ALA A 392 -25.63 3.77 28.05
N SER A 393 -26.41 4.46 27.21
CA SER A 393 -27.83 4.25 27.14
C SER A 393 -28.14 3.32 25.95
N HIS A 394 -28.70 2.16 26.30
CA HIS A 394 -29.28 1.09 25.47
C HIS A 394 -28.33 0.01 24.92
N GLY A 395 -28.16 -1.00 25.72
CA GLY A 395 -28.32 -2.41 25.30
C GLY A 395 -27.14 -3.14 24.66
N GLU A 396 -25.95 -2.55 24.47
CA GLU A 396 -24.75 -3.32 24.15
C GLU A 396 -23.67 -3.06 25.21
N CYS A 397 -23.43 -4.07 26.02
CA CYS A 397 -22.50 -4.05 27.12
C CYS A 397 -21.07 -4.07 26.59
N GLY A 398 -20.43 -2.93 26.47
CA GLY A 398 -19.01 -2.75 26.24
C GLY A 398 -18.54 -1.56 27.06
N HIS A 399 -17.72 -1.86 28.06
CA HIS A 399 -17.00 -0.83 28.81
C HIS A 399 -16.20 0.00 27.80
N VAL A 400 -16.61 1.22 27.52
CA VAL A 400 -15.84 2.19 26.76
C VAL A 400 -14.99 2.92 27.78
N PRO A 401 -13.68 2.62 27.88
CA PRO A 401 -12.81 3.38 28.77
C PRO A 401 -12.75 4.83 28.33
N PRO A 402 -12.52 5.78 29.24
CA PRO A 402 -12.34 7.18 28.88
C PRO A 402 -11.14 7.28 27.94
N TYR A 403 -11.40 7.67 26.69
CA TYR A 403 -10.41 7.67 25.61
C TYR A 403 -9.49 8.89 25.70
N ASN A 404 -8.48 8.80 26.54
CA ASN A 404 -7.20 9.42 26.27
C ASN A 404 -6.22 8.31 25.89
N ILE A 405 -6.22 7.90 24.60
CA ILE A 405 -5.11 7.09 24.12
C ILE A 405 -3.89 8.01 24.18
N SER A 406 -2.97 7.72 25.09
CA SER A 406 -1.75 8.49 25.21
C SER A 406 -0.91 8.34 23.94
N SER A 407 -0.11 9.35 23.63
CA SER A 407 0.90 9.29 22.56
C SER A 407 1.78 8.04 22.70
N ASP A 408 2.05 7.58 23.92
CA ASP A 408 2.82 6.36 24.21
C ASP A 408 2.09 5.10 23.72
N THR A 409 0.78 5.03 23.82
CA THR A 409 -0.01 3.91 23.28
C THR A 409 0.09 3.85 21.77
N TYR A 410 -0.10 4.99 21.09
CA TYR A 410 0.09 5.08 19.65
C TYR A 410 1.53 4.72 19.24
N ARG A 411 2.52 5.23 19.95
CA ARG A 411 3.93 4.89 19.76
C ARG A 411 4.17 3.39 19.83
N SER A 412 3.70 2.73 20.90
CA SER A 412 3.85 1.28 21.09
C SER A 412 3.20 0.48 19.95
N MET A 413 2.01 0.87 19.49
CA MET A 413 1.30 0.18 18.43
C MET A 413 1.94 0.39 17.05
N LEU A 414 2.48 1.58 16.79
CA LEU A 414 3.05 1.95 15.51
C LEU A 414 4.55 1.64 15.42
N GLU A 415 5.21 1.26 16.51
CA GLU A 415 6.66 0.96 16.56
C GLU A 415 7.07 -0.07 15.50
N LYS A 416 6.21 -1.07 15.23
CA LYS A 416 6.45 -2.08 14.18
C LYS A 416 6.59 -1.50 12.77
N PHE A 417 6.07 -0.29 12.53
CA PHE A 417 6.16 0.43 11.25
C PHE A 417 7.31 1.45 11.24
N SER A 418 7.97 1.67 12.38
CA SER A 418 9.07 2.64 12.45
C SER A 418 10.23 2.25 11.54
N ALA A 419 10.88 3.23 10.95
CA ALA A 419 12.02 3.02 10.07
C ALA A 419 13.13 2.18 10.72
N PRO A 420 13.50 2.40 12.01
CA PRO A 420 14.49 1.55 12.69
C PRO A 420 14.04 0.10 12.86
N SER A 421 12.79 -0.13 13.28
CA SER A 421 12.26 -1.49 13.49
C SER A 421 12.18 -2.28 12.19
N VAL A 422 11.69 -1.66 11.14
CA VAL A 422 11.61 -2.26 9.81
C VAL A 422 13.00 -2.58 9.27
N ALA A 423 13.94 -1.63 9.36
CA ALA A 423 15.32 -1.84 8.91
C ALA A 423 15.99 -3.01 9.64
N LYS A 424 15.84 -3.12 10.96
CA LYS A 424 16.37 -4.26 11.76
C LYS A 424 15.82 -5.60 11.26
N ASN A 425 14.52 -5.66 10.96
CA ASN A 425 13.89 -6.90 10.47
C ASN A 425 14.46 -7.28 9.08
N TYR A 426 14.65 -6.32 8.18
CA TYR A 426 15.27 -6.58 6.87
C TYR A 426 16.74 -6.99 7.01
N ILE A 427 17.52 -6.34 7.88
CA ILE A 427 18.93 -6.69 8.12
C ILE A 427 19.04 -8.12 8.62
N SER A 428 18.24 -8.50 9.61
CA SER A 428 18.20 -9.87 10.15
C SER A 428 17.85 -10.89 9.06
N LEU A 429 16.88 -10.57 8.20
CA LEU A 429 16.52 -11.41 7.05
C LEU A 429 17.69 -11.55 6.05
N PHE A 430 18.34 -10.45 5.70
CA PHE A 430 19.45 -10.45 4.76
C PHE A 430 20.65 -11.27 5.28
N GLU A 431 21.01 -11.12 6.55
CA GLU A 431 22.08 -11.87 7.21
C GLU A 431 21.79 -13.38 7.22
N LYS A 432 20.54 -13.76 7.56
CA LYS A 432 20.08 -15.15 7.48
C LYS A 432 20.27 -15.73 6.09
N LEU A 433 19.83 -15.03 5.06
CA LEU A 433 19.89 -15.51 3.67
C LEU A 433 21.34 -15.58 3.15
N LEU A 434 22.19 -14.62 3.50
CA LEU A 434 23.61 -14.64 3.16
C LEU A 434 24.30 -15.85 3.78
N SER A 435 24.04 -16.13 5.06
CA SER A 435 24.60 -17.30 5.76
C SER A 435 24.16 -18.62 5.13
N GLN A 436 22.91 -18.72 4.67
CA GLN A 436 22.38 -19.90 3.97
C GLN A 436 23.07 -20.09 2.61
N THR A 437 23.25 -19.00 1.85
CA THR A 437 23.89 -19.03 0.53
C THR A 437 25.36 -19.49 0.66
N GLN A 438 26.11 -18.98 1.63
CA GLN A 438 27.49 -19.38 1.89
C GLN A 438 27.62 -20.87 2.23
N ARG A 439 26.71 -21.41 3.05
CA ARG A 439 26.68 -22.85 3.38
C ARG A 439 26.42 -23.74 2.16
N THR A 440 25.62 -23.24 1.21
CA THR A 440 25.32 -23.99 -0.03
C THR A 440 26.49 -23.99 -1.00
N LEU A 441 27.26 -22.91 -1.05
CA LEU A 441 28.47 -22.80 -1.90
C LEU A 441 29.65 -23.60 -1.37
N ASN A 442 29.70 -23.88 -0.06
CA ASN A 442 30.76 -24.63 0.59
C ASN A 442 30.50 -26.16 0.65
N LYS A 443 29.35 -26.62 0.14
CA LYS A 443 29.01 -28.03 -0.07
C LYS A 443 29.19 -28.43 -1.53
#